data_ee5674462aed1242d84fe0b90de7691f
#
_entry.id   ee5674462aed1242d84fe0b90de7691f
#
_cell.length_a   1.000
_cell.length_b   1.000
_cell.length_c   1.000
_cell.angle_alpha   90.00
_cell.angle_beta   90.00
_cell.angle_gamma   90.00
#
_symmetry.space_group_name_H-M   'P 1'
#
loop_
_entity.id
_entity.type
_entity.pdbx_description
1 polymer ?
#
loop_
_entity_poly.entity_id
_entity_poly.type
_entity_poly.pdbx_seq_one_letter_code
_entity_poly.pdbx_strand_id
1 'polypeptide(L)'
;MATWLGKKDENTNTIANKLIVPVGSDWIDNTKILGFYNPLKKTYESTKILDFILLACDNPEIPFFLILGEMNLSHVERYFSDFLSAMESHEKIILYSKDEDCDSDIPESIDLPENLFVTGTVNIDETTYMFSPKVLDRANIIEFIPAQSDVLANFEAETQSIEIEPVNDGSAEGFLALAKTVRETTTLPAGSDICKTILEGISNILDGSGFEFAFRTAKEIRLYINAAYALAQNDEKTLSEEDYVNLMDEQLLQKVLPKVHGNRSQVGTLLSNLSKYSEEQNLKESKKKIDRMLKQLETSQFTSFI
;
A
#
# COMPACT_ATOMS: atom_id res chain seq x y z
N MET A 1 -2.37 -5.86 -13.60
CA MET A 1 -2.35 -7.02 -12.69
C MET A 1 -3.75 -7.60 -12.47
N ALA A 2 -4.74 -6.87 -11.96
CA ALA A 2 -6.08 -7.41 -11.71
C ALA A 2 -6.73 -8.10 -12.93
N THR A 3 -6.77 -7.44 -14.07
CA THR A 3 -7.26 -8.02 -15.32
C THR A 3 -6.43 -9.24 -15.77
N TRP A 4 -5.18 -9.24 -15.41
CA TRP A 4 -4.21 -10.26 -15.76
C TRP A 4 -4.36 -11.54 -14.92
N LEU A 5 -4.79 -11.41 -13.65
CA LEU A 5 -4.98 -12.52 -12.72
C LEU A 5 -6.46 -12.93 -12.56
N GLY A 6 -7.37 -12.38 -13.37
CA GLY A 6 -8.79 -12.74 -13.34
C GLY A 6 -9.02 -14.16 -13.83
N LYS A 7 -9.97 -14.87 -13.21
CA LYS A 7 -10.40 -16.22 -13.59
C LYS A 7 -11.70 -16.14 -14.40
N LYS A 8 -11.85 -16.99 -15.40
CA LYS A 8 -13.13 -17.22 -16.06
C LYS A 8 -13.89 -18.29 -15.28
N ASP A 9 -15.14 -18.03 -14.96
CA ASP A 9 -16.07 -19.01 -14.45
C ASP A 9 -16.38 -20.05 -15.55
N GLU A 10 -16.73 -21.30 -15.13
CA GLU A 10 -17.07 -22.42 -16.03
C GLU A 10 -18.22 -22.10 -16.99
N ASN A 11 -19.04 -21.08 -16.70
CA ASN A 11 -20.18 -20.62 -17.50
C ASN A 11 -19.86 -19.42 -18.41
N THR A 12 -18.57 -19.16 -18.74
CA THR A 12 -18.13 -18.00 -19.57
C THR A 12 -18.28 -16.61 -18.91
N ASN A 13 -18.74 -16.50 -17.68
CA ASN A 13 -18.75 -15.25 -16.93
C ASN A 13 -17.39 -15.02 -16.28
N THR A 14 -16.72 -13.94 -16.66
CA THR A 14 -15.48 -13.51 -16.00
C THR A 14 -15.84 -12.92 -14.64
N ILE A 15 -15.28 -13.48 -13.55
CA ILE A 15 -15.42 -12.88 -12.22
C ILE A 15 -14.69 -11.54 -12.24
N ALA A 16 -15.41 -10.47 -11.97
CA ALA A 16 -14.85 -9.12 -11.90
C ALA A 16 -14.02 -8.97 -10.63
N ASN A 17 -12.73 -9.29 -10.69
CA ASN A 17 -11.80 -9.21 -9.57
C ASN A 17 -11.11 -7.83 -9.42
N LYS A 18 -11.62 -6.80 -10.07
CA LYS A 18 -11.14 -5.43 -9.99
C LYS A 18 -12.32 -4.47 -9.81
N LEU A 19 -12.24 -3.63 -8.80
CA LEU A 19 -13.19 -2.54 -8.57
C LEU A 19 -12.42 -1.23 -8.40
N ILE A 20 -12.78 -0.23 -9.20
CA ILE A 20 -12.24 1.13 -9.10
C ILE A 20 -13.35 2.04 -8.59
N VAL A 21 -13.10 2.74 -7.48
CA VAL A 21 -14.08 3.64 -6.85
C VAL A 21 -13.41 4.98 -6.59
N PRO A 22 -13.93 6.08 -7.12
CA PRO A 22 -13.48 7.41 -6.74
C PRO A 22 -13.94 7.72 -5.31
N VAL A 23 -13.05 8.25 -4.48
CA VAL A 23 -13.39 8.73 -3.15
C VAL A 23 -14.02 10.10 -3.24
N GLY A 24 -15.15 10.31 -2.57
CA GLY A 24 -15.81 11.60 -2.49
C GLY A 24 -15.32 12.43 -1.31
N SER A 25 -15.34 13.75 -1.44
CA SER A 25 -15.04 14.67 -0.32
C SER A 25 -16.03 14.57 0.84
N ASP A 26 -17.19 13.93 0.61
CA ASP A 26 -18.26 13.68 1.59
C ASP A 26 -18.09 12.35 2.37
N TRP A 27 -16.97 11.64 2.19
CA TRP A 27 -16.71 10.38 2.89
C TRP A 27 -16.21 10.64 4.31
N ILE A 28 -17.13 10.83 5.23
CA ILE A 28 -16.84 11.18 6.64
C ILE A 28 -16.76 9.98 7.58
N ASP A 29 -17.31 8.83 7.17
CA ASP A 29 -17.36 7.58 7.92
C ASP A 29 -17.32 6.35 6.98
N ASN A 30 -17.41 5.15 7.55
CA ASN A 30 -17.33 3.89 6.83
C ASN A 30 -18.56 3.53 5.97
N THR A 31 -19.65 4.28 6.07
CA THR A 31 -20.94 3.94 5.40
C THR A 31 -20.82 3.94 3.88
N LYS A 32 -19.91 4.73 3.33
CA LYS A 32 -19.65 4.76 1.89
C LYS A 32 -18.87 3.53 1.37
N ILE A 33 -18.22 2.81 2.28
CA ILE A 33 -17.49 1.57 1.97
C ILE A 33 -18.36 0.35 2.32
N LEU A 34 -18.86 0.30 3.55
CA LEU A 34 -19.53 -0.88 4.08
C LEU A 34 -21.05 -0.83 3.89
N GLY A 35 -21.64 0.35 3.85
CA GLY A 35 -23.10 0.51 3.94
C GLY A 35 -23.55 0.68 5.38
N PHE A 36 -24.82 0.43 5.65
CA PHE A 36 -25.41 0.57 6.98
C PHE A 36 -26.67 -0.25 7.15
N TYR A 37 -26.97 -0.62 8.39
CA TYR A 37 -28.24 -1.24 8.75
C TYR A 37 -29.38 -0.19 8.80
N ASN A 38 -30.49 -0.48 8.14
CA ASN A 38 -31.68 0.36 8.12
C ASN A 38 -32.74 -0.22 9.06
N PRO A 39 -32.94 0.36 10.27
CA PRO A 39 -33.86 -0.20 11.26
C PRO A 39 -35.34 -0.09 10.86
N LEU A 40 -35.69 0.83 9.94
CA LEU A 40 -37.07 0.97 9.47
C LEU A 40 -37.46 -0.12 8.48
N LYS A 41 -36.50 -0.52 7.64
CA LYS A 41 -36.73 -1.60 6.67
C LYS A 41 -36.29 -2.96 7.18
N LYS A 42 -35.57 -3.01 8.31
CA LYS A 42 -34.88 -4.19 8.83
C LYS A 42 -33.98 -4.88 7.83
N THR A 43 -33.33 -4.10 6.98
CA THR A 43 -32.41 -4.59 5.94
C THR A 43 -31.08 -3.87 6.04
N TYR A 44 -30.03 -4.52 5.56
CA TYR A 44 -28.73 -3.90 5.39
C TYR A 44 -28.62 -3.29 3.99
N GLU A 45 -28.35 -2.00 3.90
CA GLU A 45 -28.12 -1.28 2.64
C GLU A 45 -26.64 -1.39 2.30
N SER A 46 -26.27 -2.38 1.48
CA SER A 46 -24.87 -2.62 1.07
C SER A 46 -24.36 -1.59 0.07
N THR A 47 -23.06 -1.56 -0.12
CA THR A 47 -22.39 -0.80 -1.16
C THR A 47 -21.72 -1.74 -2.17
N LYS A 48 -21.38 -1.21 -3.35
CA LYS A 48 -20.60 -1.98 -4.34
C LYS A 48 -19.24 -2.45 -3.77
N ILE A 49 -18.67 -1.72 -2.81
CA ILE A 49 -17.41 -2.10 -2.19
C ILE A 49 -17.63 -3.28 -1.24
N LEU A 50 -18.67 -3.25 -0.40
CA LEU A 50 -19.01 -4.38 0.46
C LEU A 50 -19.33 -5.63 -0.36
N ASP A 51 -20.16 -5.49 -1.41
CA ASP A 51 -20.50 -6.61 -2.30
C ASP A 51 -19.25 -7.23 -2.93
N PHE A 52 -18.28 -6.38 -3.32
CA PHE A 52 -16.99 -6.80 -3.87
C PHE A 52 -16.11 -7.52 -2.82
N ILE A 53 -16.14 -7.09 -1.56
CA ILE A 53 -15.43 -7.75 -0.46
C ILE A 53 -16.05 -9.12 -0.17
N LEU A 54 -17.37 -9.22 -0.13
CA LEU A 54 -18.09 -10.49 0.05
C LEU A 54 -17.77 -11.46 -1.09
N LEU A 55 -17.73 -10.96 -2.33
CA LEU A 55 -17.32 -11.77 -3.48
C LEU A 55 -15.87 -12.29 -3.33
N ALA A 56 -14.96 -11.49 -2.75
CA ALA A 56 -13.60 -11.93 -2.46
C ALA A 56 -13.56 -13.02 -1.36
N CYS A 57 -14.42 -12.92 -0.34
CA CYS A 57 -14.55 -13.95 0.69
C CYS A 57 -15.03 -15.29 0.10
N ASP A 58 -15.96 -15.24 -0.85
CA ASP A 58 -16.52 -16.43 -1.51
C ASP A 58 -15.56 -17.07 -2.53
N ASN A 59 -14.51 -16.36 -2.94
CA ASN A 59 -13.54 -16.81 -3.95
C ASN A 59 -12.09 -16.65 -3.47
N PRO A 60 -11.66 -17.39 -2.43
CA PRO A 60 -10.36 -17.20 -1.80
C PRO A 60 -9.17 -17.55 -2.70
N GLU A 61 -9.38 -18.28 -3.79
CA GLU A 61 -8.36 -18.66 -4.78
C GLU A 61 -8.14 -17.60 -5.88
N ILE A 62 -8.91 -16.51 -5.86
CA ILE A 62 -8.80 -15.42 -6.83
C ILE A 62 -8.31 -14.16 -6.12
N PRO A 63 -7.25 -13.46 -6.60
CA PRO A 63 -6.86 -12.18 -6.05
C PRO A 63 -7.82 -11.07 -6.48
N PHE A 64 -8.33 -10.30 -5.54
CA PHE A 64 -9.21 -9.16 -5.74
C PHE A 64 -8.48 -7.85 -5.51
N PHE A 65 -8.73 -6.85 -6.38
CA PHE A 65 -8.04 -5.56 -6.35
C PHE A 65 -9.06 -4.42 -6.21
N LEU A 66 -9.12 -3.84 -5.03
CA LEU A 66 -9.90 -2.63 -4.75
C LEU A 66 -9.01 -1.40 -4.95
N ILE A 67 -9.39 -0.53 -5.86
CA ILE A 67 -8.65 0.68 -6.19
C ILE A 67 -9.48 1.89 -5.78
N LEU A 68 -9.01 2.65 -4.79
CA LEU A 68 -9.62 3.88 -4.32
C LEU A 68 -8.97 5.06 -5.04
N GLY A 69 -9.71 5.72 -5.93
CA GLY A 69 -9.25 6.90 -6.66
C GLY A 69 -9.28 8.14 -5.79
N GLU A 70 -8.19 8.92 -5.80
CA GLU A 70 -8.04 10.15 -4.99
C GLU A 70 -8.32 9.92 -3.49
N MET A 71 -7.67 8.89 -2.94
CA MET A 71 -7.93 8.39 -1.60
C MET A 71 -7.84 9.50 -0.52
N ASN A 72 -7.01 10.51 -0.73
CA ASN A 72 -6.81 11.64 0.19
C ASN A 72 -7.74 12.84 -0.04
N LEU A 73 -8.78 12.70 -0.87
CA LEU A 73 -9.81 13.72 -1.04
C LEU A 73 -10.70 13.86 0.20
N SER A 74 -10.70 12.85 1.07
CA SER A 74 -11.27 12.88 2.41
C SER A 74 -10.32 12.25 3.43
N HIS A 75 -10.64 12.37 4.72
CA HIS A 75 -9.82 11.81 5.81
C HIS A 75 -9.87 10.28 5.84
N VAL A 76 -8.83 9.64 5.34
CA VAL A 76 -8.73 8.16 5.23
C VAL A 76 -8.92 7.47 6.58
N GLU A 77 -8.34 8.01 7.64
CA GLU A 77 -8.45 7.46 9.00
C GLU A 77 -9.87 7.47 9.56
N ARG A 78 -10.82 8.15 8.91
CA ARG A 78 -12.24 8.14 9.30
C ARG A 78 -13.01 7.10 8.51
N TYR A 79 -13.05 7.24 7.18
CA TYR A 79 -13.87 6.35 6.37
C TYR A 79 -13.29 4.94 6.20
N PHE A 80 -11.98 4.79 6.39
CA PHE A 80 -11.26 3.52 6.27
C PHE A 80 -10.83 2.93 7.63
N SER A 81 -11.35 3.47 8.76
CA SER A 81 -10.96 3.11 10.13
C SER A 81 -11.07 1.63 10.43
N ASP A 82 -12.16 0.99 10.02
CA ASP A 82 -12.44 -0.42 10.34
C ASP A 82 -11.47 -1.34 9.60
N PHE A 83 -11.12 -0.99 8.37
CA PHE A 83 -10.08 -1.70 7.61
C PHE A 83 -8.71 -1.55 8.26
N LEU A 84 -8.33 -0.33 8.65
CA LEU A 84 -7.07 -0.08 9.34
C LEU A 84 -6.99 -0.85 10.67
N SER A 85 -8.12 -0.99 11.37
CA SER A 85 -8.22 -1.78 12.60
C SER A 85 -8.12 -3.27 12.31
N ALA A 86 -8.92 -3.79 11.37
CA ALA A 86 -8.94 -5.20 11.01
C ALA A 86 -7.58 -5.70 10.48
N MET A 87 -6.86 -4.87 9.71
CA MET A 87 -5.49 -5.18 9.27
C MET A 87 -4.50 -5.34 10.42
N GLU A 88 -4.77 -4.70 11.57
CA GLU A 88 -3.91 -4.76 12.75
C GLU A 88 -4.28 -5.87 13.72
N SER A 89 -5.55 -5.90 14.12
CA SER A 89 -6.04 -6.79 15.17
C SER A 89 -6.44 -8.17 14.65
N HIS A 90 -6.62 -8.31 13.33
CA HIS A 90 -7.24 -9.47 12.69
C HIS A 90 -8.64 -9.78 13.24
N GLU A 91 -9.31 -8.77 13.80
CA GLU A 91 -10.68 -8.87 14.26
C GLU A 91 -11.66 -8.64 13.11
N LYS A 92 -12.87 -9.19 13.28
CA LYS A 92 -13.94 -9.02 12.30
C LYS A 92 -14.43 -7.57 12.24
N ILE A 93 -14.76 -7.13 11.04
CA ILE A 93 -15.49 -5.88 10.85
C ILE A 93 -16.96 -6.15 11.10
N ILE A 94 -17.54 -5.47 12.10
CA ILE A 94 -18.95 -5.59 12.47
C ILE A 94 -19.77 -4.71 11.53
N LEU A 95 -20.77 -5.29 10.87
CA LEU A 95 -21.67 -4.59 9.98
C LEU A 95 -22.95 -4.14 10.68
N TYR A 96 -23.50 -4.98 11.54
CA TYR A 96 -24.65 -4.66 12.39
C TYR A 96 -24.66 -5.54 13.66
N SER A 97 -25.45 -5.14 14.65
CA SER A 97 -25.52 -5.86 15.94
C SER A 97 -26.34 -7.16 15.82
N LYS A 98 -25.94 -8.20 16.55
CA LYS A 98 -26.69 -9.47 16.65
C LYS A 98 -28.13 -9.33 17.15
N ASP A 99 -28.39 -8.27 17.92
CA ASP A 99 -29.73 -7.98 18.49
C ASP A 99 -30.63 -7.29 17.46
N GLU A 100 -30.12 -6.91 16.31
CA GLU A 100 -30.88 -6.32 15.22
C GLU A 100 -31.52 -7.42 14.36
N ASP A 101 -32.82 -7.32 14.18
CA ASP A 101 -33.61 -8.21 13.33
C ASP A 101 -33.37 -7.79 11.86
N CYS A 102 -32.35 -8.38 11.22
CA CYS A 102 -31.95 -8.05 9.86
C CYS A 102 -32.44 -9.12 8.88
N ASP A 103 -33.33 -8.71 7.98
CA ASP A 103 -33.91 -9.55 6.92
C ASP A 103 -33.13 -9.38 5.61
N SER A 104 -31.82 -9.65 5.64
CA SER A 104 -30.96 -9.62 4.46
C SER A 104 -29.90 -10.73 4.51
N ASP A 105 -29.39 -11.12 3.34
CA ASP A 105 -28.32 -12.13 3.20
C ASP A 105 -26.92 -11.61 3.61
N ILE A 106 -26.82 -10.35 4.04
CA ILE A 106 -25.55 -9.77 4.49
C ILE A 106 -25.21 -10.32 5.89
N PRO A 107 -23.98 -10.82 6.12
CA PRO A 107 -23.57 -11.34 7.42
C PRO A 107 -23.44 -10.23 8.47
N GLU A 108 -23.61 -10.57 9.76
CA GLU A 108 -23.42 -9.62 10.88
C GLU A 108 -22.00 -9.02 10.93
N SER A 109 -21.03 -9.78 10.48
CA SER A 109 -19.62 -9.38 10.48
C SER A 109 -18.85 -10.09 9.37
N ILE A 110 -17.77 -9.47 8.92
CA ILE A 110 -16.88 -10.02 7.90
C ILE A 110 -15.43 -10.07 8.41
N ASP A 111 -14.70 -11.09 8.00
CA ASP A 111 -13.24 -11.09 8.06
C ASP A 111 -12.69 -10.32 6.86
N LEU A 112 -11.59 -9.60 7.04
CA LEU A 112 -10.90 -8.99 5.91
C LEU A 112 -10.19 -10.11 5.11
N PRO A 113 -10.62 -10.40 3.85
CA PRO A 113 -10.10 -11.56 3.15
C PRO A 113 -8.65 -11.36 2.71
N GLU A 114 -7.82 -12.39 2.85
CA GLU A 114 -6.38 -12.36 2.55
C GLU A 114 -6.05 -12.19 1.07
N ASN A 115 -6.99 -12.49 0.19
CA ASN A 115 -6.90 -12.33 -1.27
C ASN A 115 -7.36 -10.94 -1.75
N LEU A 116 -7.73 -10.02 -0.83
CA LEU A 116 -8.08 -8.63 -1.15
C LEU A 116 -6.85 -7.71 -1.06
N PHE A 117 -6.53 -7.06 -2.17
CA PHE A 117 -5.44 -6.08 -2.28
C PHE A 117 -6.03 -4.69 -2.48
N VAL A 118 -5.73 -3.77 -1.57
CA VAL A 118 -6.23 -2.39 -1.62
C VAL A 118 -5.12 -1.47 -2.13
N THR A 119 -5.45 -0.64 -3.11
CA THR A 119 -4.56 0.38 -3.65
C THR A 119 -5.27 1.72 -3.66
N GLY A 120 -4.66 2.77 -3.13
CA GLY A 120 -5.14 4.14 -3.23
C GLY A 120 -4.30 4.96 -4.20
N THR A 121 -4.93 5.74 -5.06
CA THR A 121 -4.23 6.81 -5.77
C THR A 121 -4.33 8.10 -4.98
N VAL A 122 -3.29 8.92 -5.04
CA VAL A 122 -3.16 10.15 -4.28
C VAL A 122 -2.68 11.25 -5.20
N ASN A 123 -3.38 12.34 -5.23
CA ASN A 123 -2.90 13.58 -5.83
C ASN A 123 -2.39 14.49 -4.71
N ILE A 124 -1.24 15.12 -4.97
CA ILE A 124 -0.64 16.06 -4.02
C ILE A 124 -0.98 17.46 -4.52
N ASP A 125 -2.06 18.01 -4.03
CA ASP A 125 -2.48 19.39 -4.30
C ASP A 125 -2.92 20.09 -3.01
N GLU A 126 -3.19 21.38 -3.10
CA GLU A 126 -3.56 22.21 -1.94
C GLU A 126 -4.93 21.87 -1.34
N THR A 127 -5.74 21.05 -2.01
CA THR A 127 -7.11 20.71 -1.65
C THR A 127 -7.26 19.37 -0.96
N THR A 128 -6.18 18.58 -0.88
CA THR A 128 -6.19 17.21 -0.36
C THR A 128 -5.64 17.13 1.06
N TYR A 129 -6.04 16.06 1.78
CA TYR A 129 -5.60 15.82 3.15
C TYR A 129 -4.30 15.03 3.18
N MET A 130 -3.42 15.39 4.12
CA MET A 130 -2.24 14.57 4.43
C MET A 130 -2.67 13.29 5.14
N PHE A 131 -1.96 12.21 4.87
CA PHE A 131 -2.19 10.95 5.59
C PHE A 131 -1.71 11.03 7.04
N SER A 132 -2.52 10.48 7.94
CA SER A 132 -2.12 10.28 9.32
C SER A 132 -1.05 9.19 9.43
N PRO A 133 -0.24 9.19 10.51
CA PRO A 133 0.71 8.11 10.78
C PRO A 133 0.09 6.71 10.77
N LYS A 134 -1.20 6.58 11.17
CA LYS A 134 -1.94 5.31 11.16
C LYS A 134 -2.08 4.71 9.77
N VAL A 135 -2.26 5.55 8.75
CA VAL A 135 -2.34 5.13 7.34
C VAL A 135 -0.95 4.82 6.82
N LEU A 136 0.03 5.74 7.03
CA LEU A 136 1.40 5.61 6.52
C LEU A 136 2.12 4.36 7.09
N ASP A 137 1.83 3.99 8.33
CA ASP A 137 2.39 2.78 8.94
C ASP A 137 1.96 1.48 8.23
N ARG A 138 0.81 1.51 7.54
CA ARG A 138 0.23 0.33 6.86
C ARG A 138 0.41 0.36 5.34
N ALA A 139 0.74 1.52 4.78
CA ALA A 139 0.89 1.68 3.34
C ALA A 139 2.34 1.55 2.87
N ASN A 140 2.55 1.06 1.66
CA ASN A 140 3.77 1.27 0.88
C ASN A 140 3.49 2.41 -0.08
N ILE A 141 4.23 3.50 0.03
CA ILE A 141 4.04 4.69 -0.81
C ILE A 141 4.94 4.58 -2.04
N ILE A 142 4.34 4.59 -3.22
CA ILE A 142 5.06 4.59 -4.49
C ILE A 142 4.83 5.93 -5.17
N GLU A 143 5.90 6.71 -5.33
CA GLU A 143 5.87 8.01 -6.01
C GLU A 143 6.18 7.81 -7.50
N PHE A 144 5.31 8.30 -8.37
CA PHE A 144 5.53 8.32 -9.81
C PHE A 144 5.99 9.70 -10.25
N ILE A 145 7.26 9.81 -10.65
CA ILE A 145 7.82 11.04 -11.20
C ILE A 145 8.17 10.76 -12.66
N PRO A 146 7.39 11.30 -13.62
CA PRO A 146 7.70 11.09 -15.03
C PRO A 146 9.05 11.76 -15.38
N ALA A 147 9.90 11.07 -16.10
CA ALA A 147 11.09 11.68 -16.65
C ALA A 147 10.69 12.71 -17.73
N GLN A 148 11.44 13.80 -17.84
CA GLN A 148 11.15 14.83 -18.85
C GLN A 148 11.17 14.26 -20.28
N SER A 149 12.05 13.30 -20.54
CA SER A 149 12.09 12.56 -21.81
C SER A 149 10.80 11.85 -22.12
N ASP A 150 10.17 11.24 -21.10
CA ASP A 150 8.93 10.48 -21.28
C ASP A 150 7.74 11.41 -21.54
N VAL A 151 7.72 12.57 -20.85
CA VAL A 151 6.71 13.61 -21.09
C VAL A 151 6.80 14.12 -22.52
N LEU A 152 8.01 14.40 -23.02
CA LEU A 152 8.23 14.87 -24.39
C LEU A 152 7.90 13.79 -25.43
N ALA A 153 8.30 12.55 -25.18
CA ALA A 153 7.98 11.44 -26.07
C ALA A 153 6.45 11.21 -26.17
N ASN A 154 5.71 11.33 -25.08
CA ASN A 154 4.25 11.25 -25.09
C ASN A 154 3.56 12.44 -25.76
N PHE A 155 4.21 13.61 -25.78
CA PHE A 155 3.67 14.78 -26.50
C PHE A 155 3.68 14.56 -28.02
N GLU A 156 4.63 13.80 -28.54
CA GLU A 156 4.79 13.49 -29.96
C GLU A 156 4.12 12.16 -30.38
N ALA A 157 3.76 11.31 -29.42
CA ALA A 157 3.21 9.99 -29.70
C ALA A 157 1.67 10.00 -29.78
N GLU A 158 1.11 9.24 -30.72
CA GLU A 158 -0.30 8.89 -30.69
C GLU A 158 -0.58 8.00 -29.47
N THR A 159 -1.65 8.31 -28.74
CA THR A 159 -2.06 7.54 -27.55
C THR A 159 -2.46 6.13 -28.00
N GLN A 160 -1.57 5.16 -27.80
CA GLN A 160 -1.89 3.75 -28.04
C GLN A 160 -2.57 3.20 -26.78
N SER A 161 -3.76 2.61 -26.96
CA SER A 161 -4.37 1.81 -25.89
C SER A 161 -3.55 0.53 -25.70
N ILE A 162 -3.01 0.34 -24.51
CA ILE A 162 -2.35 -0.92 -24.16
C ILE A 162 -3.47 -1.94 -23.89
N GLU A 163 -3.66 -2.89 -24.80
CA GLU A 163 -4.48 -4.06 -24.53
C GLU A 163 -3.69 -5.04 -23.65
N ILE A 164 -4.22 -5.32 -22.47
CA ILE A 164 -3.63 -6.28 -21.53
C ILE A 164 -4.39 -7.59 -21.71
N GLU A 165 -3.72 -8.60 -22.26
CA GLU A 165 -4.26 -9.94 -22.35
C GLU A 165 -4.27 -10.63 -20.98
N PRO A 166 -5.31 -11.44 -20.66
CA PRO A 166 -5.33 -12.27 -19.46
C PRO A 166 -4.15 -13.26 -19.45
N VAL A 167 -3.57 -13.50 -18.29
CA VAL A 167 -2.52 -14.52 -18.14
C VAL A 167 -3.13 -15.91 -18.16
N ASN A 168 -2.30 -16.90 -18.47
CA ASN A 168 -2.67 -18.30 -18.46
C ASN A 168 -3.19 -18.79 -17.09
N ASP A 169 -4.03 -19.81 -17.11
CA ASP A 169 -4.55 -20.47 -15.90
C ASP A 169 -3.41 -20.88 -14.94
N GLY A 170 -3.63 -20.67 -13.64
CA GLY A 170 -2.66 -20.97 -12.58
C GLY A 170 -1.81 -19.81 -12.08
N SER A 171 -1.71 -18.70 -12.82
CA SER A 171 -0.93 -17.53 -12.38
C SER A 171 -1.51 -16.85 -11.13
N ALA A 172 -2.84 -16.89 -10.96
CA ALA A 172 -3.51 -16.37 -9.78
C ALA A 172 -3.17 -17.19 -8.52
N GLU A 173 -3.16 -18.52 -8.64
CA GLU A 173 -2.79 -19.43 -7.55
C GLU A 173 -1.33 -19.23 -7.15
N GLY A 174 -0.41 -19.12 -8.13
CA GLY A 174 1.00 -18.83 -7.88
C GLY A 174 1.23 -17.51 -7.15
N PHE A 175 0.50 -16.46 -7.54
CA PHE A 175 0.56 -15.16 -6.87
C PHE A 175 0.09 -15.25 -5.40
N LEU A 176 -1.05 -15.88 -5.13
CA LEU A 176 -1.57 -16.03 -3.77
C LEU A 176 -0.71 -16.97 -2.91
N ALA A 177 -0.19 -18.06 -3.49
CA ALA A 177 0.73 -18.98 -2.81
C ALA A 177 2.02 -18.27 -2.39
N LEU A 178 2.59 -17.44 -3.28
CA LEU A 178 3.76 -16.61 -2.98
C LEU A 178 3.45 -15.63 -1.83
N ALA A 179 2.33 -14.90 -1.91
CA ALA A 179 1.92 -13.95 -0.88
C ALA A 179 1.76 -14.63 0.49
N LYS A 180 1.17 -15.82 0.54
CA LYS A 180 1.01 -16.61 1.76
C LYS A 180 2.37 -17.06 2.31
N THR A 181 3.22 -17.65 1.48
CA THR A 181 4.57 -18.11 1.87
C THR A 181 5.39 -16.98 2.47
N VAL A 182 5.37 -15.80 1.84
CA VAL A 182 6.08 -14.62 2.32
C VAL A 182 5.56 -14.17 3.70
N ARG A 183 4.24 -14.16 3.92
CA ARG A 183 3.63 -13.79 5.21
C ARG A 183 4.03 -14.74 6.34
N GLU A 184 4.15 -16.04 6.05
CA GLU A 184 4.52 -17.08 7.02
C GLU A 184 6.03 -17.10 7.31
N THR A 185 6.86 -16.52 6.45
CA THR A 185 8.32 -16.48 6.61
C THR A 185 8.75 -15.48 7.68
N THR A 186 9.37 -15.97 8.75
CA THR A 186 9.75 -15.16 9.93
C THR A 186 11.21 -14.74 9.95
N THR A 187 12.04 -15.27 9.07
CA THR A 187 13.48 -15.01 9.01
C THR A 187 13.85 -14.26 7.73
N LEU A 188 14.96 -13.56 7.78
CA LEU A 188 15.58 -12.99 6.58
C LEU A 188 16.29 -14.07 5.76
N PRO A 189 16.41 -13.91 4.43
CA PRO A 189 17.16 -14.82 3.58
C PRO A 189 18.65 -14.87 3.92
N ALA A 190 19.32 -15.95 3.63
CA ALA A 190 20.76 -16.02 3.74
C ALA A 190 21.43 -15.01 2.80
N GLY A 191 22.48 -14.35 3.27
CA GLY A 191 23.22 -13.31 2.53
C GLY A 191 22.62 -11.89 2.59
N SER A 192 21.54 -11.70 3.33
CA SER A 192 20.88 -10.39 3.48
C SER A 192 21.33 -9.59 4.72
N ASP A 193 22.48 -9.91 5.30
CA ASP A 193 22.99 -9.24 6.52
C ASP A 193 23.13 -7.72 6.36
N ILE A 194 23.44 -7.26 5.16
CA ILE A 194 23.51 -5.83 4.82
C ILE A 194 22.18 -5.10 5.09
N CYS A 195 21.04 -5.76 4.90
CA CYS A 195 19.72 -5.17 5.16
C CYS A 195 19.58 -4.80 6.65
N LYS A 196 20.07 -5.67 7.55
CA LYS A 196 20.05 -5.40 8.98
C LYS A 196 20.95 -4.22 9.32
N THR A 197 22.15 -4.17 8.77
CA THR A 197 23.11 -3.08 8.98
C THR A 197 22.52 -1.73 8.54
N ILE A 198 21.90 -1.68 7.35
CA ILE A 198 21.25 -0.47 6.83
C ILE A 198 20.08 -0.06 7.72
N LEU A 199 19.23 -1.01 8.12
CA LEU A 199 18.07 -0.74 8.96
C LEU A 199 18.47 -0.20 10.33
N GLU A 200 19.52 -0.76 10.96
CA GLU A 200 20.09 -0.28 12.23
C GLU A 200 20.63 1.15 12.09
N GLY A 201 21.33 1.46 11.02
CA GLY A 201 21.84 2.81 10.76
C GLY A 201 20.72 3.83 10.59
N ILE A 202 19.67 3.50 9.83
CA ILE A 202 18.48 4.35 9.68
C ILE A 202 17.80 4.55 11.03
N SER A 203 17.60 3.47 11.80
CA SER A 203 16.98 3.52 13.14
C SER A 203 17.75 4.44 14.08
N ASN A 204 19.08 4.36 14.11
CA ASN A 204 19.95 5.22 14.94
C ASN A 204 19.85 6.70 14.56
N ILE A 205 19.69 7.01 13.25
CA ILE A 205 19.53 8.39 12.78
C ILE A 205 18.16 8.95 13.18
N LEU A 206 17.12 8.10 13.19
CA LEU A 206 15.75 8.49 13.53
C LEU A 206 15.53 8.58 15.05
N ASP A 207 16.40 8.01 15.88
CA ASP A 207 16.23 7.98 17.33
C ASP A 207 16.10 9.38 17.93
N GLY A 208 15.06 9.61 18.71
CA GLY A 208 14.72 10.91 19.32
C GLY A 208 14.18 11.96 18.35
N SER A 209 13.94 11.61 17.06
CA SER A 209 13.45 12.56 16.06
C SER A 209 11.92 12.72 16.06
N GLY A 210 11.17 11.78 16.62
CA GLY A 210 9.71 11.67 16.52
C GLY A 210 9.23 10.98 15.23
N PHE A 211 10.16 10.46 14.41
CA PHE A 211 9.87 9.71 13.17
C PHE A 211 10.36 8.26 13.24
N GLU A 212 10.58 7.76 14.45
CA GLU A 212 11.01 6.40 14.67
C GLU A 212 9.98 5.41 14.08
N PHE A 213 10.47 4.29 13.60
CA PHE A 213 9.60 3.20 13.20
C PHE A 213 9.58 2.07 14.23
N ALA A 214 8.44 1.41 14.36
CA ALA A 214 8.24 0.30 15.29
C ALA A 214 8.30 -1.06 14.59
N PHE A 215 8.02 -2.11 15.35
CA PHE A 215 8.08 -3.52 14.93
C PHE A 215 7.30 -3.81 13.62
N ARG A 216 6.18 -3.11 13.38
CA ARG A 216 5.39 -3.30 12.16
C ARG A 216 6.19 -2.93 10.92
N THR A 217 6.76 -1.73 10.87
CA THR A 217 7.57 -1.28 9.73
C THR A 217 8.75 -2.23 9.48
N ALA A 218 9.45 -2.66 10.54
CA ALA A 218 10.53 -3.62 10.41
C ALA A 218 10.05 -5.00 9.88
N LYS A 219 8.86 -5.45 10.33
CA LYS A 219 8.23 -6.67 9.81
C LYS A 219 7.90 -6.56 8.32
N GLU A 220 7.32 -5.44 7.90
CA GLU A 220 6.93 -5.22 6.51
C GLU A 220 8.14 -5.09 5.58
N ILE A 221 9.21 -4.42 6.01
CA ILE A 221 10.50 -4.40 5.28
C ILE A 221 11.03 -5.83 5.10
N ARG A 222 10.99 -6.66 6.14
CA ARG A 222 11.39 -8.06 6.05
C ARG A 222 10.52 -8.84 5.05
N LEU A 223 9.20 -8.64 5.07
CA LEU A 223 8.29 -9.29 4.12
C LEU A 223 8.59 -8.88 2.68
N TYR A 224 8.93 -7.61 2.45
CA TYR A 224 9.34 -7.12 1.14
C TYR A 224 10.61 -7.81 0.62
N ILE A 225 11.64 -7.90 1.47
CA ILE A 225 12.90 -8.58 1.15
C ILE A 225 12.63 -10.07 0.85
N ASN A 226 11.81 -10.73 1.66
CA ASN A 226 11.43 -12.13 1.46
C ASN A 226 10.66 -12.34 0.16
N ALA A 227 9.78 -11.40 -0.23
CA ALA A 227 9.06 -11.45 -1.49
C ALA A 227 10.02 -11.35 -2.69
N ALA A 228 10.93 -10.38 -2.65
CA ALA A 228 11.95 -10.22 -3.69
C ALA A 228 12.85 -11.46 -3.81
N TYR A 229 13.27 -12.02 -2.67
CA TYR A 229 14.07 -13.25 -2.65
C TYR A 229 13.30 -14.44 -3.25
N ALA A 230 12.04 -14.63 -2.87
CA ALA A 230 11.22 -15.72 -3.39
C ALA A 230 10.98 -15.59 -4.91
N LEU A 231 10.75 -14.37 -5.41
CA LEU A 231 10.64 -14.09 -6.84
C LEU A 231 11.96 -14.40 -7.58
N ALA A 232 13.10 -14.00 -7.02
CA ALA A 232 14.40 -14.31 -7.61
C ALA A 232 14.65 -15.81 -7.68
N GLN A 233 14.27 -16.57 -6.64
CA GLN A 233 14.38 -18.02 -6.63
C GLN A 233 13.51 -18.69 -7.69
N ASN A 234 12.29 -18.19 -7.93
CA ASN A 234 11.44 -18.69 -9.01
C ASN A 234 12.06 -18.46 -10.40
N ASP A 235 12.84 -17.40 -10.55
CA ASP A 235 13.59 -17.08 -11.79
C ASP A 235 14.97 -17.76 -11.84
N GLU A 236 15.29 -18.65 -10.89
CA GLU A 236 16.62 -19.28 -10.74
C GLU A 236 17.77 -18.27 -10.58
N LYS A 237 17.48 -17.09 -10.00
CA LYS A 237 18.45 -16.03 -9.74
C LYS A 237 18.86 -15.99 -8.27
N THR A 238 20.10 -15.60 -8.02
CA THR A 238 20.59 -15.32 -6.67
C THR A 238 20.72 -13.80 -6.51
N LEU A 239 20.16 -13.26 -5.43
CA LEU A 239 20.32 -11.85 -5.11
C LEU A 239 21.76 -11.56 -4.65
N SER A 240 22.35 -10.52 -5.23
CA SER A 240 23.65 -9.98 -4.82
C SER A 240 23.48 -9.02 -3.62
N GLU A 241 24.59 -8.60 -3.01
CA GLU A 241 24.57 -7.57 -1.97
C GLU A 241 24.03 -6.24 -2.52
N GLU A 242 24.35 -5.88 -3.76
CA GLU A 242 23.81 -4.68 -4.41
C GLU A 242 22.28 -4.76 -4.59
N ASP A 243 21.74 -5.94 -4.90
CA ASP A 243 20.27 -6.13 -4.96
C ASP A 243 19.63 -5.90 -3.59
N TYR A 244 20.23 -6.39 -2.51
CA TYR A 244 19.73 -6.15 -1.16
C TYR A 244 19.83 -4.67 -0.75
N VAL A 245 20.88 -3.96 -1.16
CA VAL A 245 20.99 -2.50 -0.96
C VAL A 245 19.88 -1.77 -1.71
N ASN A 246 19.58 -2.15 -2.95
CA ASN A 246 18.49 -1.55 -3.73
C ASN A 246 17.11 -1.81 -3.08
N LEU A 247 16.86 -3.02 -2.57
CA LEU A 247 15.63 -3.33 -1.83
C LEU A 247 15.48 -2.47 -0.57
N MET A 248 16.58 -2.20 0.13
CA MET A 248 16.57 -1.31 1.30
C MET A 248 16.36 0.15 0.92
N ASP A 249 16.91 0.59 -0.22
CA ASP A 249 16.67 1.94 -0.77
C ASP A 249 15.19 2.14 -1.09
N GLU A 250 14.56 1.18 -1.76
CA GLU A 250 13.13 1.18 -2.04
C GLU A 250 12.29 1.23 -0.76
N GLN A 251 12.67 0.48 0.28
CA GLN A 251 11.93 0.45 1.54
C GLN A 251 12.12 1.74 2.36
N LEU A 252 13.26 2.39 2.31
CA LEU A 252 13.44 3.72 2.89
C LEU A 252 12.51 4.74 2.23
N LEU A 253 12.40 4.69 0.89
CA LEU A 253 11.47 5.54 0.13
C LEU A 253 9.99 5.25 0.46
N GLN A 254 9.60 3.98 0.53
CA GLN A 254 8.19 3.60 0.61
C GLN A 254 7.62 3.62 2.03
N LYS A 255 8.46 3.39 3.04
CA LYS A 255 8.00 3.17 4.43
C LYS A 255 8.50 4.19 5.45
N VAL A 256 9.66 4.78 5.23
CA VAL A 256 10.31 5.66 6.21
C VAL A 256 10.15 7.12 5.81
N LEU A 257 10.62 7.50 4.65
CA LEU A 257 10.58 8.89 4.18
C LEU A 257 9.17 9.50 4.11
N PRO A 258 8.09 8.75 3.77
CA PRO A 258 6.74 9.31 3.75
C PRO A 258 6.25 9.89 5.08
N LYS A 259 6.83 9.46 6.19
CA LYS A 259 6.51 9.96 7.53
C LYS A 259 7.24 11.25 7.88
N VAL A 260 8.36 11.55 7.19
CA VAL A 260 9.21 12.70 7.51
C VAL A 260 8.63 13.97 6.89
N HIS A 261 8.18 14.87 7.74
CA HIS A 261 7.65 16.18 7.34
C HIS A 261 7.87 17.21 8.45
N GLY A 262 7.95 18.46 8.10
CA GLY A 262 8.11 19.51 9.10
C GLY A 262 8.90 20.72 8.61
N ASN A 263 9.14 21.65 9.52
CA ASN A 263 9.94 22.83 9.23
C ASN A 263 11.46 22.55 9.38
N ARG A 264 12.27 23.51 8.94
CA ARG A 264 13.73 23.38 8.92
C ARG A 264 14.32 23.07 10.31
N SER A 265 13.77 23.65 11.39
CA SER A 265 14.27 23.40 12.76
C SER A 265 13.95 22.00 13.26
N GLN A 266 12.89 21.37 12.75
CA GLN A 266 12.44 20.03 13.14
C GLN A 266 13.17 18.94 12.38
N VAL A 267 13.24 19.06 11.05
CA VAL A 267 13.72 17.95 10.20
C VAL A 267 15.01 18.24 9.42
N GLY A 268 15.53 19.47 9.46
CA GLY A 268 16.71 19.82 8.65
C GLY A 268 17.96 19.02 8.98
N THR A 269 18.29 18.85 10.26
CA THR A 269 19.44 18.04 10.71
C THR A 269 19.21 16.56 10.43
N LEU A 270 17.98 16.07 10.67
CA LEU A 270 17.60 14.69 10.38
C LEU A 270 17.81 14.34 8.91
N LEU A 271 17.24 15.14 8.00
CA LEU A 271 17.38 14.95 6.56
C LEU A 271 18.84 15.04 6.10
N SER A 272 19.63 15.93 6.69
CA SER A 272 21.05 16.02 6.36
C SER A 272 21.83 14.76 6.77
N ASN A 273 21.52 14.19 7.92
CA ASN A 273 22.11 12.94 8.38
C ASN A 273 21.68 11.75 7.52
N LEU A 274 20.38 11.69 7.17
CA LEU A 274 19.85 10.66 6.25
C LEU A 274 20.46 10.77 4.86
N SER A 275 20.64 12.00 4.30
CA SER A 275 21.29 12.22 3.01
C SER A 275 22.73 11.69 3.01
N LYS A 276 23.51 12.03 4.05
CA LYS A 276 24.88 11.54 4.19
C LYS A 276 24.94 10.01 4.32
N TYR A 277 24.10 9.43 5.16
CA TYR A 277 24.02 7.98 5.32
C TYR A 277 23.59 7.27 4.04
N SER A 278 22.62 7.82 3.31
CA SER A 278 22.19 7.28 2.03
C SER A 278 23.32 7.28 0.99
N GLU A 279 24.19 8.30 0.99
CA GLU A 279 25.38 8.35 0.14
C GLU A 279 26.40 7.27 0.54
N GLU A 280 26.68 7.13 1.84
CA GLU A 280 27.62 6.12 2.37
C GLU A 280 27.16 4.68 2.09
N GLN A 281 25.86 4.42 2.13
CA GLN A 281 25.26 3.10 1.88
C GLN A 281 24.82 2.88 0.43
N ASN A 282 25.09 3.83 -0.49
CA ASN A 282 24.69 3.76 -1.90
C ASN A 282 23.15 3.65 -2.13
N LEU A 283 22.33 4.26 -1.24
CA LEU A 283 20.87 4.35 -1.35
C LEU A 283 20.50 5.51 -2.29
N LYS A 284 20.59 5.26 -3.59
CA LYS A 284 20.59 6.31 -4.62
C LYS A 284 19.29 7.07 -4.75
N GLU A 285 18.16 6.35 -4.74
CA GLU A 285 16.84 6.96 -4.95
C GLU A 285 16.36 7.69 -3.69
N SER A 286 16.60 7.12 -2.51
CA SER A 286 16.35 7.81 -1.24
C SER A 286 17.17 9.09 -1.12
N LYS A 287 18.46 9.06 -1.50
CA LYS A 287 19.29 10.26 -1.51
C LYS A 287 18.71 11.35 -2.39
N LYS A 288 18.30 11.01 -3.63
CA LYS A 288 17.66 11.98 -4.54
C LYS A 288 16.41 12.61 -3.92
N LYS A 289 15.56 11.79 -3.28
CA LYS A 289 14.35 12.29 -2.63
C LYS A 289 14.68 13.18 -1.43
N ILE A 290 15.61 12.77 -0.58
CA ILE A 290 16.05 13.55 0.59
C ILE A 290 16.64 14.89 0.16
N ASP A 291 17.46 14.91 -0.88
CA ASP A 291 18.05 16.14 -1.42
C ASP A 291 16.98 17.10 -1.96
N ARG A 292 15.89 16.59 -2.57
CA ARG A 292 14.73 17.41 -2.95
C ARG A 292 14.00 17.98 -1.72
N MET A 293 13.81 17.18 -0.67
CA MET A 293 13.21 17.63 0.57
C MET A 293 14.06 18.71 1.26
N LEU A 294 15.38 18.57 1.27
CA LEU A 294 16.30 19.60 1.76
C LEU A 294 16.19 20.90 0.96
N LYS A 295 16.12 20.81 -0.37
CA LYS A 295 15.91 21.98 -1.23
C LYS A 295 14.58 22.68 -0.97
N GLN A 296 13.50 21.92 -0.72
CA GLN A 296 12.22 22.50 -0.31
C GLN A 296 12.35 23.26 1.02
N LEU A 297 13.09 22.73 2.00
CA LEU A 297 13.34 23.44 3.26
C LEU A 297 14.09 24.76 3.09
N GLU A 298 14.97 24.86 2.08
CA GLU A 298 15.66 26.12 1.77
C GLU A 298 14.73 27.17 1.18
N THR A 299 13.75 26.76 0.38
CA THR A 299 12.86 27.66 -0.36
C THR A 299 11.58 28.00 0.42
N SER A 300 10.90 27.01 0.96
CA SER A 300 9.59 27.15 1.63
C SER A 300 9.64 27.07 3.14
N GLN A 301 10.80 26.77 3.75
CA GLN A 301 10.99 26.52 5.19
C GLN A 301 10.19 25.33 5.73
N PHE A 302 9.50 24.58 4.88
CA PHE A 302 8.75 23.38 5.19
C PHE A 302 8.99 22.34 4.11
N THR A 303 8.98 21.06 4.50
CA THR A 303 9.03 19.94 3.57
C THR A 303 8.10 18.82 4.00
N SER A 304 7.61 18.09 3.02
CA SER A 304 6.90 16.81 3.19
C SER A 304 7.33 15.88 2.07
N PHE A 305 7.19 14.58 2.31
CA PHE A 305 7.37 13.58 1.25
C PHE A 305 6.21 13.64 0.25
N ILE A 306 5.02 13.80 0.78
CA ILE A 306 3.73 13.91 0.06
C ILE A 306 3.29 15.37 0.08
#